data_faabf7f228b9f50df95ad01b66d098fc
#
_entry.id   faabf7f228b9f50df95ad01b66d098fc
#
_cell.length_a   1.000
_cell.length_b   1.000
_cell.length_c   1.000
_cell.angle_alpha   90.00
_cell.angle_beta   90.00
_cell.angle_gamma   90.00
#
_symmetry.space_group_name_H-M   'P 1'
#
loop_
_entity.id
_entity.type
_entity.pdbx_description
1 polymer ?
#
loop_
_entity_poly.entity_id
_entity_poly.type
_entity_poly.pdbx_seq_one_letter_code
_entity_poly.pdbx_strand_id
1 'polypeptide(L)'
;MKKTKFIAFLLSATLVFSGCGNMNNTTKGGLIGGGGGAALGAIIGGIAGHGKGAAIGAAVGAAVGTGAGVLIGKKMDKAAAEAAQIQGAQVEQVTDNNGLQAVKVTFDSGILFNTGNASLSPQAKSALSKFANSVL
;
A
#
# COMPACT_ATOMS: atom_id res chain seq x y z
N MET A 1 3.03 -40.15 -5.65
CA MET A 1 3.83 -39.20 -4.85
C MET A 1 3.98 -37.79 -5.46
N LYS A 2 4.00 -37.59 -6.78
CA LYS A 2 4.08 -36.23 -7.38
C LYS A 2 2.74 -35.46 -7.27
N LYS A 3 1.60 -36.13 -7.39
CA LYS A 3 0.26 -35.50 -7.33
C LYS A 3 -0.09 -34.95 -5.94
N THR A 4 0.30 -35.63 -4.87
CA THR A 4 0.08 -35.18 -3.48
C THR A 4 0.88 -33.94 -3.12
N LYS A 5 2.10 -33.76 -3.66
CA LYS A 5 2.90 -32.55 -3.46
C LYS A 5 2.33 -31.33 -4.19
N PHE A 6 1.70 -31.53 -5.34
CA PHE A 6 1.00 -30.47 -6.09
C PHE A 6 -0.27 -30.01 -5.37
N ILE A 7 -1.04 -30.94 -4.79
CA ILE A 7 -2.26 -30.63 -4.04
C ILE A 7 -1.91 -29.88 -2.75
N ALA A 8 -0.86 -30.28 -2.03
CA ALA A 8 -0.39 -29.59 -0.84
C ALA A 8 0.10 -28.16 -1.15
N PHE A 9 0.74 -27.96 -2.29
CA PHE A 9 1.20 -26.63 -2.74
C PHE A 9 0.02 -25.71 -3.14
N LEU A 10 -0.99 -26.26 -3.80
CA LEU A 10 -2.22 -25.51 -4.13
C LEU A 10 -3.03 -25.15 -2.88
N LEU A 11 -3.10 -26.06 -1.89
CA LEU A 11 -3.81 -25.79 -0.64
C LEU A 11 -3.11 -24.71 0.21
N SER A 12 -1.78 -24.66 0.19
CA SER A 12 -1.03 -23.62 0.91
C SER A 12 -1.16 -22.24 0.26
N ALA A 13 -1.30 -22.17 -1.07
CA ALA A 13 -1.49 -20.92 -1.79
C ALA A 13 -2.85 -20.26 -1.49
N THR A 14 -3.91 -21.05 -1.31
CA THR A 14 -5.26 -20.51 -1.01
C THR A 14 -5.39 -19.93 0.40
N LEU A 15 -4.62 -20.41 1.37
CA LEU A 15 -4.64 -19.89 2.74
C LEU A 15 -4.01 -18.50 2.88
N VAL A 16 -3.09 -18.13 2.00
CA VAL A 16 -2.41 -16.83 2.03
C VAL A 16 -3.33 -15.70 1.54
N PHE A 17 -4.32 -15.99 0.69
CA PHE A 17 -5.24 -14.99 0.15
C PHE A 17 -6.41 -14.61 1.07
N SER A 18 -6.69 -15.39 2.09
CA SER A 18 -7.87 -15.17 2.95
C SER A 18 -7.63 -14.19 4.13
N GLY A 19 -6.41 -13.72 4.36
CA GLY A 19 -6.03 -12.95 5.55
C GLY A 19 -6.05 -11.42 5.41
N CYS A 20 -6.43 -10.83 4.28
CA CYS A 20 -6.20 -9.41 3.99
C CYS A 20 -7.30 -8.44 4.45
N GLY A 21 -8.27 -8.85 5.27
CA GLY A 21 -9.48 -8.06 5.53
C GLY A 21 -9.29 -6.80 6.41
N ASN A 22 -8.31 -6.74 7.30
CA ASN A 22 -8.17 -5.63 8.26
C ASN A 22 -6.70 -5.31 8.58
N MET A 23 -5.88 -5.17 7.53
CA MET A 23 -4.46 -4.88 7.67
C MET A 23 -4.18 -3.41 7.36
N ASN A 24 -3.26 -2.78 8.11
CA ASN A 24 -2.78 -1.43 7.82
C ASN A 24 -1.95 -1.40 6.52
N ASN A 25 -1.72 -0.19 5.97
CA ASN A 25 -0.98 -0.02 4.71
C ASN A 25 0.45 -0.53 4.79
N THR A 26 1.08 -0.44 5.97
CA THR A 26 2.43 -0.96 6.20
C THR A 26 2.49 -2.47 5.96
N THR A 27 1.53 -3.23 6.49
CA THR A 27 1.48 -4.68 6.32
C THR A 27 1.09 -5.07 4.91
N LYS A 28 0.10 -4.38 4.31
CA LYS A 28 -0.29 -4.59 2.91
C LYS A 28 0.88 -4.30 1.97
N GLY A 29 1.58 -3.17 2.18
CA GLY A 29 2.76 -2.80 1.38
C GLY A 29 3.87 -3.85 1.48
N GLY A 30 4.13 -4.36 2.68
CA GLY A 30 5.13 -5.42 2.89
C GLY A 30 4.77 -6.72 2.18
N LEU A 31 3.52 -7.15 2.24
CA LEU A 31 3.05 -8.38 1.59
C LEU A 31 3.02 -8.25 0.07
N ILE A 32 2.49 -7.15 -0.46
CA ILE A 32 2.43 -6.90 -1.91
C ILE A 32 3.84 -6.72 -2.46
N GLY A 33 4.68 -5.92 -1.79
CA GLY A 33 6.06 -5.70 -2.18
C GLY A 33 6.89 -6.98 -2.11
N GLY A 34 6.77 -7.74 -1.02
CA GLY A 34 7.48 -9.00 -0.84
C GLY A 34 7.02 -10.08 -1.80
N GLY A 35 5.72 -10.26 -1.98
CA GLY A 35 5.14 -11.23 -2.91
C GLY A 35 5.46 -10.88 -4.37
N GLY A 36 5.27 -9.63 -4.76
CA GLY A 36 5.61 -9.13 -6.09
C GLY A 36 7.11 -9.20 -6.37
N GLY A 37 7.93 -8.78 -5.41
CA GLY A 37 9.39 -8.86 -5.49
C GLY A 37 9.89 -10.29 -5.61
N ALA A 38 9.30 -11.22 -4.84
CA ALA A 38 9.64 -12.65 -4.95
C ALA A 38 9.30 -13.22 -6.32
N ALA A 39 8.12 -12.89 -6.87
CA ALA A 39 7.72 -13.36 -8.19
C ALA A 39 8.64 -12.84 -9.30
N LEU A 40 8.91 -11.55 -9.32
CA LEU A 40 9.83 -10.95 -10.31
C LEU A 40 11.25 -11.49 -10.15
N GLY A 41 11.74 -11.57 -8.90
CA GLY A 41 13.05 -12.13 -8.60
C GLY A 41 13.19 -13.59 -9.02
N ALA A 42 12.12 -14.40 -8.82
CA ALA A 42 12.09 -15.79 -9.26
C ALA A 42 12.19 -15.92 -10.79
N ILE A 43 11.46 -15.07 -11.53
CA ILE A 43 11.49 -15.08 -13.00
C ILE A 43 12.89 -14.73 -13.51
N ILE A 44 13.44 -13.60 -13.05
CA ILE A 44 14.76 -13.13 -13.47
C ILE A 44 15.83 -14.14 -13.08
N GLY A 45 15.83 -14.61 -11.82
CA GLY A 45 16.77 -15.59 -11.32
C GLY A 45 16.64 -16.96 -12.02
N GLY A 46 15.40 -17.35 -12.39
CA GLY A 46 15.12 -18.58 -13.14
C GLY A 46 15.71 -18.57 -14.55
N ILE A 47 15.62 -17.43 -15.25
CA ILE A 47 16.23 -17.25 -16.58
C ILE A 47 17.75 -17.32 -16.48
N ALA A 48 18.35 -16.65 -15.47
CA ALA A 48 19.81 -16.57 -15.32
C ALA A 48 20.45 -17.84 -14.76
N GLY A 49 19.78 -18.54 -13.81
CA GLY A 49 20.41 -19.62 -13.04
C GLY A 49 19.55 -20.88 -12.88
N HIS A 50 18.53 -21.07 -13.73
CA HIS A 50 17.60 -22.20 -13.64
C HIS A 50 16.94 -22.30 -12.23
N GLY A 51 16.67 -23.52 -11.75
CA GLY A 51 15.93 -23.70 -10.49
C GLY A 51 16.58 -23.10 -9.23
N LYS A 52 17.91 -23.15 -9.12
CA LYS A 52 18.65 -22.53 -8.00
C LYS A 52 18.63 -21.00 -8.09
N GLY A 53 18.77 -20.46 -9.30
CA GLY A 53 18.68 -19.02 -9.55
C GLY A 53 17.31 -18.47 -9.23
N ALA A 54 16.25 -19.20 -9.55
CA ALA A 54 14.87 -18.80 -9.19
C ALA A 54 14.66 -18.70 -7.67
N ALA A 55 15.20 -19.65 -6.90
CA ALA A 55 15.09 -19.64 -5.44
C ALA A 55 15.83 -18.44 -4.81
N ILE A 56 17.07 -18.20 -5.26
CA ILE A 56 17.87 -17.06 -4.79
C ILE A 56 17.24 -15.74 -5.22
N GLY A 57 16.80 -15.63 -6.48
CA GLY A 57 16.15 -14.45 -7.01
C GLY A 57 14.84 -14.14 -6.27
N ALA A 58 14.03 -15.15 -5.95
CA ALA A 58 12.82 -14.98 -5.15
C ALA A 58 13.14 -14.45 -3.75
N ALA A 59 14.15 -15.00 -3.08
CA ALA A 59 14.53 -14.56 -1.73
C ALA A 59 15.02 -13.10 -1.71
N VAL A 60 15.90 -12.73 -2.64
CA VAL A 60 16.40 -11.35 -2.77
C VAL A 60 15.27 -10.40 -3.16
N GLY A 61 14.46 -10.78 -4.15
CA GLY A 61 13.32 -9.99 -4.60
C GLY A 61 12.27 -9.77 -3.50
N ALA A 62 12.00 -10.82 -2.70
CA ALA A 62 11.12 -10.70 -1.54
C ALA A 62 11.68 -9.71 -0.51
N ALA A 63 12.95 -9.81 -0.15
CA ALA A 63 13.58 -8.94 0.85
C ALA A 63 13.53 -7.47 0.43
N VAL A 64 13.94 -7.17 -0.80
CA VAL A 64 13.93 -5.80 -1.35
C VAL A 64 12.51 -5.28 -1.49
N GLY A 65 11.60 -6.08 -2.06
CA GLY A 65 10.20 -5.71 -2.26
C GLY A 65 9.46 -5.47 -0.94
N THR A 66 9.68 -6.32 0.07
CA THR A 66 9.11 -6.13 1.42
C THR A 66 9.63 -4.84 2.04
N GLY A 67 10.94 -4.59 1.98
CA GLY A 67 11.54 -3.37 2.54
C GLY A 67 10.96 -2.11 1.93
N ALA A 68 10.90 -2.01 0.61
CA ALA A 68 10.31 -0.89 -0.11
C ALA A 68 8.81 -0.75 0.20
N GLY A 69 8.05 -1.85 0.17
CA GLY A 69 6.62 -1.87 0.43
C GLY A 69 6.28 -1.40 1.85
N VAL A 70 7.05 -1.83 2.86
CA VAL A 70 6.87 -1.40 4.25
C VAL A 70 7.15 0.10 4.41
N LEU A 71 8.21 0.61 3.79
CA LEU A 71 8.54 2.04 3.86
C LEU A 71 7.44 2.91 3.24
N ILE A 72 6.93 2.52 2.08
CA ILE A 72 5.81 3.20 1.42
C ILE A 72 4.56 3.12 2.29
N GLY A 73 4.22 1.92 2.78
CA GLY A 73 3.07 1.70 3.65
C GLY A 73 3.13 2.54 4.93
N LYS A 74 4.29 2.64 5.58
CA LYS A 74 4.47 3.50 6.77
C LYS A 74 4.25 4.97 6.46
N LYS A 75 4.73 5.46 5.32
CA LYS A 75 4.47 6.85 4.91
C LYS A 75 2.98 7.09 4.67
N MET A 76 2.29 6.15 4.04
CA MET A 76 0.85 6.24 3.83
C MET A 76 0.06 6.21 5.14
N ASP A 77 0.40 5.32 6.06
CA ASP A 77 -0.25 5.24 7.38
C ASP A 77 -0.03 6.54 8.18
N LYS A 78 1.19 7.09 8.13
CA LYS A 78 1.51 8.37 8.76
C LYS A 78 0.71 9.52 8.15
N ALA A 79 0.69 9.64 6.82
CA ALA A 79 -0.07 10.67 6.12
C ALA A 79 -1.58 10.57 6.40
N ALA A 80 -2.13 9.35 6.45
CA ALA A 80 -3.52 9.12 6.81
C ALA A 80 -3.82 9.54 8.26
N ALA A 81 -2.94 9.21 9.21
CA ALA A 81 -3.10 9.60 10.62
C ALA A 81 -3.00 11.11 10.83
N GLU A 82 -2.09 11.79 10.13
CA GLU A 82 -1.95 13.24 10.19
C GLU A 82 -3.14 13.95 9.54
N ALA A 83 -3.60 13.45 8.39
CA ALA A 83 -4.79 13.97 7.71
C ALA A 83 -6.06 13.81 8.56
N ALA A 84 -6.20 12.71 9.30
CA ALA A 84 -7.32 12.46 10.20
C ALA A 84 -7.38 13.44 11.40
N GLN A 85 -6.26 14.07 11.75
CA GLN A 85 -6.23 15.12 12.81
C GLN A 85 -6.69 16.49 12.31
N ILE A 86 -6.88 16.66 11.00
CA ILE A 86 -7.35 17.92 10.43
C ILE A 86 -8.85 18.00 10.58
N GLN A 87 -9.35 19.04 11.27
CA GLN A 87 -10.79 19.23 11.45
C GLN A 87 -11.51 19.35 10.10
N GLY A 88 -12.56 18.55 9.91
CA GLY A 88 -13.36 18.54 8.69
C GLY A 88 -12.74 17.73 7.54
N ALA A 89 -11.66 16.99 7.77
CA ALA A 89 -11.12 16.04 6.82
C ALA A 89 -11.66 14.63 7.13
N GLN A 90 -12.27 14.00 6.13
CA GLN A 90 -12.61 12.59 6.15
C GLN A 90 -11.54 11.83 5.38
N VAL A 91 -10.91 10.86 6.03
CA VAL A 91 -9.82 10.08 5.47
C VAL A 91 -10.30 8.66 5.19
N GLU A 92 -10.22 8.26 3.94
CA GLU A 92 -10.60 6.93 3.47
C GLU A 92 -9.42 6.29 2.76
N GLN A 93 -9.13 5.04 3.12
CA GLN A 93 -8.15 4.25 2.40
C GLN A 93 -8.85 3.56 1.23
N VAL A 94 -8.41 3.85 0.02
CA VAL A 94 -8.97 3.31 -1.20
C VAL A 94 -7.92 2.52 -1.97
N THR A 95 -8.40 1.52 -2.70
CA THR A 95 -7.57 0.79 -3.66
C THR A 95 -8.07 1.14 -5.05
N ASP A 96 -7.18 1.58 -5.92
CA ASP A 96 -7.55 1.90 -7.30
C ASP A 96 -7.79 0.64 -8.13
N ASN A 97 -8.25 0.82 -9.36
CA ASN A 97 -8.54 -0.28 -10.28
C ASN A 97 -7.30 -1.09 -10.68
N ASN A 98 -6.10 -0.55 -10.43
CA ASN A 98 -4.83 -1.22 -10.69
C ASN A 98 -4.27 -1.94 -9.44
N GLY A 99 -5.03 -1.94 -8.35
CA GLY A 99 -4.62 -2.55 -7.07
C GLY A 99 -3.68 -1.68 -6.25
N LEU A 100 -3.46 -0.42 -6.63
CA LEU A 100 -2.62 0.51 -5.88
C LEU A 100 -3.38 1.08 -4.69
N GLN A 101 -2.73 1.10 -3.53
CA GLN A 101 -3.27 1.70 -2.33
C GLN A 101 -3.12 3.21 -2.39
N ALA A 102 -4.20 3.93 -2.09
CA ALA A 102 -4.22 5.38 -2.02
C ALA A 102 -4.97 5.87 -0.77
N VAL A 103 -4.64 7.06 -0.31
CA VAL A 103 -5.36 7.74 0.76
C VAL A 103 -6.19 8.83 0.14
N LYS A 104 -7.52 8.70 0.23
CA LYS A 104 -8.47 9.71 -0.20
C LYS A 104 -8.81 10.61 0.97
N VAL A 105 -8.55 11.89 0.84
CA VAL A 105 -8.90 12.89 1.84
C VAL A 105 -10.00 13.77 1.27
N THR A 106 -11.16 13.75 1.92
CA THR A 106 -12.31 14.57 1.54
C THR A 106 -12.49 15.67 2.60
N PHE A 107 -12.49 16.92 2.18
CA PHE A 107 -12.77 18.04 3.05
C PHE A 107 -14.25 18.44 2.94
N ASP A 108 -14.85 18.78 4.07
CA ASP A 108 -16.24 19.22 4.11
C ASP A 108 -16.39 20.56 3.39
N SER A 109 -17.33 20.64 2.43
CA SER A 109 -17.48 21.80 1.53
C SER A 109 -17.78 23.11 2.28
N GLY A 110 -18.42 23.04 3.45
CA GLY A 110 -18.71 24.20 4.29
C GLY A 110 -17.50 24.87 4.93
N ILE A 111 -16.36 24.19 4.95
CA ILE A 111 -15.12 24.71 5.57
C ILE A 111 -14.24 25.43 4.56
N LEU A 112 -14.34 25.07 3.27
CA LEU A 112 -13.41 25.54 2.25
C LEU A 112 -13.73 26.96 1.76
N PHE A 113 -14.99 27.25 1.51
CA PHE A 113 -15.44 28.53 0.95
C PHE A 113 -16.63 29.09 1.70
N ASN A 114 -16.68 30.41 1.88
CA ASN A 114 -17.88 31.09 2.33
C ASN A 114 -18.87 31.15 1.17
N THR A 115 -20.18 31.09 1.51
CA THR A 115 -21.26 31.15 0.53
C THR A 115 -21.12 32.36 -0.38
N GLY A 116 -21.08 32.13 -1.69
CA GLY A 116 -20.93 33.17 -2.70
C GLY A 116 -19.50 33.74 -2.89
N ASN A 117 -18.50 33.13 -2.27
CA ASN A 117 -17.14 33.64 -2.32
C ASN A 117 -16.16 32.55 -2.83
N ALA A 118 -15.32 32.89 -3.80
CA ALA A 118 -14.29 31.97 -4.33
C ALA A 118 -12.97 31.99 -3.53
N SER A 119 -12.90 32.79 -2.46
CA SER A 119 -11.72 32.87 -1.60
C SER A 119 -11.75 31.79 -0.53
N LEU A 120 -10.65 31.07 -0.37
CA LEU A 120 -10.50 30.09 0.71
C LEU A 120 -10.65 30.73 2.09
N SER A 121 -11.40 30.08 2.95
CA SER A 121 -11.52 30.49 4.36
C SER A 121 -10.15 30.40 5.07
N PRO A 122 -9.93 31.16 6.15
CA PRO A 122 -8.70 31.03 6.94
C PRO A 122 -8.48 29.62 7.48
N GLN A 123 -9.57 28.94 7.86
CA GLN A 123 -9.54 27.55 8.33
C GLN A 123 -9.12 26.60 7.20
N ALA A 124 -9.64 26.80 5.97
CA ALA A 124 -9.25 26.01 4.81
C ALA A 124 -7.78 26.18 4.47
N LYS A 125 -7.28 27.40 4.51
CA LYS A 125 -5.84 27.68 4.27
C LYS A 125 -4.95 26.95 5.29
N SER A 126 -5.33 26.99 6.56
CA SER A 126 -4.60 26.29 7.62
C SER A 126 -4.65 24.77 7.45
N ALA A 127 -5.82 24.20 7.12
CA ALA A 127 -6.00 22.77 6.91
C ALA A 127 -5.19 22.27 5.72
N LEU A 128 -5.25 22.97 4.58
CA LEU A 128 -4.49 22.65 3.39
C LEU A 128 -2.99 22.79 3.58
N SER A 129 -2.55 23.81 4.34
CA SER A 129 -1.14 24.00 4.67
C SER A 129 -0.62 22.85 5.57
N LYS A 130 -1.39 22.43 6.57
CA LYS A 130 -1.06 21.27 7.41
C LYS A 130 -0.98 19.99 6.56
N PHE A 131 -1.95 19.79 5.69
CA PHE A 131 -1.96 18.63 4.80
C PHE A 131 -0.75 18.64 3.86
N ALA A 132 -0.43 19.77 3.23
CA ALA A 132 0.74 19.89 2.37
C ALA A 132 2.05 19.55 3.09
N ASN A 133 2.21 20.03 4.32
CA ASN A 133 3.39 19.74 5.15
C ASN A 133 3.47 18.28 5.62
N SER A 134 2.34 17.56 5.68
CA SER A 134 2.34 16.15 6.06
C SER A 134 2.68 15.20 4.91
N VAL A 135 2.51 15.66 3.66
CA VAL A 135 2.72 14.84 2.45
C VAL A 135 4.09 15.11 1.81
N LEU A 136 4.66 16.29 2.01
CA LEU A 136 5.99 16.68 1.53
C LEU A 136 7.08 16.21 2.47
#